data_423c961fc772de703a4e31e4f1b56d9f
#
_entry.id   423c961fc772de703a4e31e4f1b56d9f
#
_cell.length_a   1.000
_cell.length_b   1.000
_cell.length_c   1.000
_cell.angle_alpha   90.00
_cell.angle_beta   90.00
_cell.angle_gamma   90.00
#
_symmetry.space_group_name_H-M   'P 1'
#
loop_
_entity.id
_entity.type
_entity.pdbx_description
1 polymer ?
#
loop_
_entity_poly.entity_id
_entity_poly.type
_entity_poly.pdbx_seq_one_letter_code
_entity_poly.pdbx_strand_id
1 'polypeptide(L)'
;MFDRIDPSEAQRRVQAGAALIDVRESDEFAQARVPGAVLIPLSEFAERYTELPQENEVVLMCAAGVRSAQAAQFAAQHGYRVTNLEGGINAWNAAGLPVEFGGAS
;
A
#
# COMPACT_ATOMS: atom_id res chain seq x y z
N MET A 1 10.07 -6.71 -11.38
CA MET A 1 8.74 -6.77 -11.99
C MET A 1 7.70 -7.01 -10.92
N PHE A 2 6.55 -6.42 -11.01
CA PHE A 2 5.51 -6.57 -10.00
C PHE A 2 4.14 -6.60 -10.67
N ASP A 3 3.16 -7.18 -9.95
CA ASP A 3 1.79 -7.25 -10.44
C ASP A 3 1.02 -5.98 -10.11
N ARG A 4 -0.09 -5.78 -10.80
CA ARG A 4 -1.00 -4.65 -10.60
C ARG A 4 -2.39 -5.23 -10.42
N ILE A 5 -3.08 -4.78 -9.38
CA ILE A 5 -4.41 -5.31 -9.05
C ILE A 5 -5.37 -4.17 -8.73
N ASP A 6 -6.65 -4.44 -8.89
CA ASP A 6 -7.70 -3.47 -8.55
C ASP A 6 -8.05 -3.56 -7.06
N PRO A 7 -8.86 -2.63 -6.55
CA PRO A 7 -9.20 -2.62 -5.12
C PRO A 7 -9.86 -3.90 -4.62
N SER A 8 -10.75 -4.49 -5.41
CA SER A 8 -11.45 -5.72 -4.98
C SER A 8 -10.48 -6.87 -4.79
N GLU A 9 -9.54 -7.02 -5.72
CA GLU A 9 -8.52 -8.07 -5.60
C GLU A 9 -7.58 -7.78 -4.45
N ALA A 10 -7.21 -6.51 -4.26
CA ALA A 10 -6.36 -6.13 -3.15
C ALA A 10 -7.02 -6.48 -1.81
N GLN A 11 -8.32 -6.18 -1.67
CA GLN A 11 -9.03 -6.53 -0.45
C GLN A 11 -9.00 -8.03 -0.20
N ARG A 12 -9.25 -8.83 -1.23
CA ARG A 12 -9.22 -10.28 -1.08
C ARG A 12 -7.86 -10.78 -0.61
N ARG A 13 -6.79 -10.26 -1.20
CA ARG A 13 -5.44 -10.70 -0.83
C ARG A 13 -5.08 -10.30 0.59
N VAL A 14 -5.46 -9.10 1.00
CA VAL A 14 -5.22 -8.64 2.37
C VAL A 14 -6.00 -9.50 3.35
N GLN A 15 -7.25 -9.83 3.04
CA GLN A 15 -8.05 -10.72 3.88
C GLN A 15 -7.45 -12.13 3.95
N ALA A 16 -6.71 -12.53 2.93
CA ALA A 16 -6.04 -13.83 2.89
C ALA A 16 -4.64 -13.79 3.53
N GLY A 17 -4.20 -12.64 4.05
CA GLY A 17 -2.94 -12.55 4.78
C GLY A 17 -1.87 -11.66 4.17
N ALA A 18 -2.10 -11.06 3.00
CA ALA A 18 -1.13 -10.14 2.43
C ALA A 18 -1.00 -8.89 3.29
N ALA A 19 0.21 -8.35 3.37
CA ALA A 19 0.43 -7.10 4.09
C ALA A 19 0.03 -5.93 3.18
N LEU A 20 -0.62 -4.92 3.76
CA LEU A 20 -0.98 -3.70 3.05
C LEU A 20 -0.11 -2.57 3.54
N ILE A 21 0.70 -2.02 2.65
CA ILE A 21 1.67 -0.98 2.98
C ILE A 21 1.33 0.28 2.21
N ASP A 22 1.13 1.37 2.95
CA ASP A 22 0.81 2.68 2.40
C ASP A 22 2.09 3.50 2.33
N VAL A 23 2.45 3.96 1.13
CA VAL A 23 3.70 4.72 0.94
C VAL A 23 3.45 6.22 0.79
N ARG A 24 2.24 6.69 1.14
CA ARG A 24 1.97 8.12 1.21
C ARG A 24 2.73 8.72 2.38
N GLU A 25 2.71 10.03 2.49
CA GLU A 25 3.36 10.68 3.63
C GLU A 25 2.45 10.68 4.85
N SER A 26 3.02 10.95 6.02
CA SER A 26 2.32 10.79 7.28
C SER A 26 1.10 11.71 7.42
N ASP A 27 1.15 12.90 6.86
CA ASP A 27 0.02 13.83 6.91
C ASP A 27 -1.17 13.32 6.09
N GLU A 28 -0.89 12.70 4.94
CA GLU A 28 -1.94 12.07 4.13
C GLU A 28 -2.57 10.90 4.88
N PHE A 29 -1.73 10.08 5.50
CA PHE A 29 -2.18 8.91 6.25
C PHE A 29 -3.04 9.33 7.45
N ALA A 30 -2.67 10.43 8.09
CA ALA A 30 -3.43 10.94 9.23
C ALA A 30 -4.83 11.41 8.82
N GLN A 31 -4.97 11.94 7.61
CA GLN A 31 -6.26 12.46 7.14
C GLN A 31 -7.22 11.35 6.70
N ALA A 32 -6.70 10.31 6.08
CA ALA A 32 -7.53 9.18 5.63
C ALA A 32 -6.62 8.00 5.37
N ARG A 33 -7.06 6.80 5.75
CA ARG A 33 -6.27 5.58 5.56
C ARG A 33 -7.15 4.37 5.45
N VAL A 34 -6.63 3.33 4.85
CA VAL A 34 -7.31 2.04 4.82
C VAL A 34 -7.03 1.34 6.16
N PRO A 35 -8.08 0.83 6.84
CA PRO A 35 -7.86 0.11 8.10
C PRO A 35 -6.88 -1.05 7.92
N GLY A 36 -5.93 -1.16 8.84
CA GLY A 36 -4.93 -2.23 8.81
C GLY A 36 -3.71 -1.94 7.96
N ALA A 37 -3.69 -0.85 7.21
CA ALA A 37 -2.51 -0.47 6.44
C ALA A 37 -1.40 0.01 7.36
N VAL A 38 -0.17 -0.35 7.02
CA VAL A 38 1.03 0.10 7.74
C VAL A 38 1.71 1.15 6.89
N LEU A 39 2.07 2.26 7.50
CA LEU A 39 2.68 3.38 6.80
C LEU A 39 4.19 3.21 6.73
N ILE A 40 4.73 3.21 5.51
CA ILE A 40 6.16 3.37 5.26
C ILE A 40 6.27 4.42 4.16
N PRO A 41 6.48 5.69 4.51
CA PRO A 41 6.45 6.77 3.51
C PRO A 41 7.49 6.55 2.42
N LEU A 42 7.15 6.95 1.20
CA LEU A 42 8.08 6.81 0.08
C LEU A 42 9.39 7.54 0.36
N SER A 43 9.33 8.68 1.05
CA SER A 43 10.53 9.45 1.42
C SER A 43 11.49 8.67 2.32
N GLU A 44 11.01 7.62 2.98
CA GLU A 44 11.82 6.78 3.87
C GLU A 44 11.95 5.35 3.35
N PHE A 45 11.38 5.08 2.19
CA PHE A 45 11.23 3.70 1.73
C PHE A 45 12.57 3.00 1.48
N ALA A 46 13.53 3.72 0.90
CA ALA A 46 14.84 3.15 0.61
C ALA A 46 15.58 2.72 1.88
N GLU A 47 15.27 3.35 3.02
CA GLU A 47 15.90 3.02 4.30
C GLU A 47 15.10 2.00 5.08
N ARG A 48 13.82 1.83 4.76
CA ARG A 48 12.91 1.01 5.58
C ARG A 48 12.32 -0.18 4.86
N TYR A 49 12.65 -0.41 3.61
CA TYR A 49 12.02 -1.52 2.86
C TYR A 49 12.28 -2.88 3.50
N THR A 50 13.34 -3.02 4.31
CA THR A 50 13.61 -4.27 5.00
C THR A 50 12.57 -4.61 6.08
N GLU A 51 11.71 -3.64 6.42
CA GLU A 51 10.58 -3.89 7.32
C GLU A 51 9.45 -4.65 6.63
N LEU A 52 9.47 -4.76 5.30
CA LEU A 52 8.46 -5.51 4.57
C LEU A 52 8.59 -7.00 4.89
N PRO A 53 7.46 -7.71 5.07
CA PRO A 53 7.53 -9.15 5.30
C PRO A 53 8.04 -9.86 4.06
N GLN A 54 8.96 -10.80 4.25
CA GLN A 54 9.53 -11.55 3.13
C GLN A 54 8.72 -12.79 2.79
N GLU A 55 7.93 -13.29 3.72
CA GLU A 55 7.22 -14.55 3.53
C GLU A 55 5.81 -14.35 2.99
N ASN A 56 5.28 -13.13 3.08
CA ASN A 56 3.94 -12.82 2.63
C ASN A 56 4.00 -11.93 1.41
N GLU A 57 2.93 -11.97 0.62
CA GLU A 57 2.76 -10.98 -0.43
C GLU A 57 2.55 -9.60 0.20
N VAL A 58 3.10 -8.58 -0.43
CA VAL A 58 2.96 -7.19 0.02
C VAL A 58 2.17 -6.43 -1.05
N VAL A 59 1.06 -5.82 -0.64
CA VAL A 59 0.30 -4.91 -1.51
C VAL A 59 0.73 -3.50 -1.15
N LEU A 60 1.27 -2.77 -2.12
CA LEU A 60 1.71 -1.40 -1.92
C LEU A 60 0.66 -0.45 -2.48
N MET A 61 0.40 0.64 -1.77
CA MET A 61 -0.59 1.62 -2.18
C MET A 61 -0.12 3.05 -1.91
N CYS A 62 -0.71 3.98 -2.64
CA CYS A 62 -0.55 5.40 -2.38
C CYS A 62 -1.88 6.08 -2.70
N ALA A 63 -1.88 7.36 -3.09
CA ALA A 63 -3.13 8.05 -3.41
C ALA A 63 -3.72 7.57 -4.73
N ALA A 64 -2.91 7.52 -5.79
CA ALA A 64 -3.37 7.21 -7.15
C ALA A 64 -2.63 6.05 -7.81
N GLY A 65 -1.70 5.42 -7.11
CA GLY A 65 -0.99 4.26 -7.63
C GLY A 65 0.36 4.54 -8.27
N VAL A 66 0.80 5.80 -8.31
CA VAL A 66 2.06 6.17 -8.98
C VAL A 66 3.26 6.02 -8.06
N ARG A 67 3.20 6.60 -6.87
CA ARG A 67 4.30 6.48 -5.90
C ARG A 67 4.48 5.04 -5.46
N SER A 68 3.38 4.32 -5.28
CA SER A 68 3.45 2.92 -4.88
C SER A 68 4.03 2.04 -5.98
N ALA A 69 3.83 2.40 -7.25
CA ALA A 69 4.47 1.67 -8.34
C ALA A 69 6.00 1.84 -8.28
N GLN A 70 6.48 3.03 -7.92
CA GLN A 70 7.92 3.25 -7.73
C GLN A 70 8.46 2.40 -6.59
N ALA A 71 7.74 2.38 -5.47
CA ALA A 71 8.13 1.56 -4.33
C ALA A 71 8.11 0.07 -4.68
N ALA A 72 7.11 -0.36 -5.45
CA ALA A 72 6.99 -1.75 -5.87
C ALA A 72 8.18 -2.17 -6.72
N GLN A 73 8.59 -1.32 -7.65
CA GLN A 73 9.74 -1.64 -8.49
C GLN A 73 11.01 -1.77 -7.66
N PHE A 74 11.21 -0.85 -6.72
CA PHE A 74 12.36 -0.90 -5.83
C PHE A 74 12.37 -2.19 -5.00
N ALA A 75 11.23 -2.51 -4.38
CA ALA A 75 11.13 -3.69 -3.53
C ALA A 75 11.29 -4.99 -4.33
N ALA A 76 10.73 -5.04 -5.54
CA ALA A 76 10.86 -6.21 -6.40
C ALA A 76 12.32 -6.47 -6.76
N GLN A 77 13.10 -5.41 -6.98
CA GLN A 77 14.53 -5.53 -7.26
C GLN A 77 15.30 -6.09 -6.07
N HIS A 78 14.75 -5.97 -4.88
CA HIS A 78 15.35 -6.49 -3.65
C HIS A 78 14.74 -7.82 -3.21
N GLY A 79 13.99 -8.49 -4.10
CA GLY A 79 13.53 -9.85 -3.88
C GLY A 79 12.20 -10.00 -3.17
N TYR A 80 11.45 -8.91 -2.99
CA TYR A 80 10.14 -8.98 -2.33
C TYR A 80 9.04 -9.29 -3.33
N ARG A 81 8.02 -10.02 -2.85
CA ARG A 81 6.81 -10.27 -3.63
C ARG A 81 5.86 -9.10 -3.42
N VAL A 82 5.80 -8.22 -4.40
CA VAL A 82 5.04 -6.98 -4.26
C VAL A 82 4.02 -6.85 -5.39
N THR A 83 2.93 -6.20 -5.05
CA THR A 83 1.81 -5.94 -5.96
C THR A 83 1.38 -4.49 -5.73
N ASN A 84 1.09 -3.78 -6.80
CA ASN A 84 0.63 -2.39 -6.71
C ASN A 84 -0.89 -2.33 -6.74
N LEU A 85 -1.48 -1.60 -5.80
CA LEU A 85 -2.91 -1.29 -5.84
C LEU A 85 -3.14 -0.17 -6.84
N GLU A 86 -3.66 -0.52 -8.01
CA GLU A 86 -3.92 0.45 -9.07
C GLU A 86 -5.00 1.43 -8.62
N GLY A 87 -4.73 2.71 -8.84
CA GLY A 87 -5.63 3.77 -8.41
C GLY A 87 -5.55 4.13 -6.94
N GLY A 88 -4.81 3.39 -6.14
CA GLY A 88 -4.54 3.70 -4.74
C GLY A 88 -5.78 3.84 -3.88
N ILE A 89 -5.66 4.64 -2.82
CA ILE A 89 -6.78 4.86 -1.90
C ILE A 89 -7.95 5.57 -2.60
N ASN A 90 -7.67 6.34 -3.66
CA ASN A 90 -8.75 6.99 -4.40
C ASN A 90 -9.67 5.95 -5.04
N ALA A 91 -9.11 4.96 -5.72
CA ALA A 91 -9.90 3.89 -6.32
C ALA A 91 -10.53 2.98 -5.27
N TRP A 92 -9.82 2.72 -4.19
CA TRP A 92 -10.33 1.93 -3.07
C TRP A 92 -11.59 2.59 -2.49
N ASN A 93 -11.51 3.89 -2.22
CA ASN A 93 -12.65 4.63 -1.69
C ASN A 93 -13.81 4.70 -2.69
N ALA A 94 -13.50 4.90 -3.97
CA ALA A 94 -14.53 4.94 -5.01
C ALA A 94 -15.25 3.60 -5.16
N ALA A 95 -14.59 2.50 -4.83
CA ALA A 95 -15.19 1.18 -4.85
C ALA A 95 -16.05 0.90 -3.61
N GLY A 96 -16.14 1.84 -2.69
CA GLY A 96 -16.95 1.68 -1.49
C GLY A 96 -16.30 0.83 -0.41
N LEU A 97 -14.99 0.62 -0.50
CA LEU A 97 -14.27 -0.19 0.49
C LEU A 97 -13.89 0.65 1.71
N PRO A 98 -13.63 0.02 2.87
CA PRO A 98 -13.49 0.77 4.12
C PRO A 98 -12.32 1.73 4.12
N VAL A 99 -12.58 2.96 4.55
CA VAL A 99 -11.58 4.02 4.77
C VAL A 99 -11.89 4.68 6.10
N GLU A 100 -10.86 4.87 6.90
CA GLU A 100 -10.95 5.65 8.13
C GLU A 100 -10.52 7.07 7.85
N PHE A 101 -11.29 8.04 8.32
CA PHE A 101 -11.03 9.45 8.08
C PHE A 101 -10.61 10.16 9.37
N GLY A 102 -9.72 11.14 9.20
CA GLY A 102 -9.31 12.01 10.27
C GLY A 102 -8.29 11.36 11.18
N GLY A 103 -7.61 12.22 11.90
CA GLY A 103 -6.78 11.77 12.98
C GLY A 103 -7.66 11.46 14.16
N ALA A 104 -7.16 10.67 15.08
CA ALA A 104 -7.79 10.55 16.37
C ALA A 104 -7.77 11.93 16.99
N SER A 105 -8.89 12.49 17.12
CA SER A 105 -8.99 13.79 17.76
C SER A 105 -8.85 13.64 19.26
#